data_25f7eb673137e69823254b3abd7f1b03
#
_entry.id   25f7eb673137e69823254b3abd7f1b03
#
_cell.length_a   1.000
_cell.length_b   1.000
_cell.length_c   1.000
_cell.angle_alpha   90.00
_cell.angle_beta   90.00
_cell.angle_gamma   90.00
#
_symmetry.space_group_name_H-M   'P 1'
#
loop_
_entity.id
_entity.type
_entity.pdbx_description
1 polymer ?
#
loop_
_entity_poly.entity_id
_entity_poly.type
_entity_poly.pdbx_seq_one_letter_code
_entity_poly.pdbx_strand_id
1 'polypeptide(L)'
;MSEREYTMKEAMLFSQRIGQLSKALWKAVEKDWQLWIKPYDLNINEHHILWISYHLKGASISDVAKFGVMHVSTAFNFSKKLEERELLAFSKRDTDKRNTYVELTQKGEDLMQEMIEKYHDTPHSVIDGSLPLRNIYGKFPEFMDIMAVIRNIYGDDFMEIFEASFKNIENKFNEENRVIEPVEKQ
;
A
#
# COMPACT_ATOMS: atom_id res chain seq x y z
N MET A 1 -6.99 -30.09 17.43
CA MET A 1 -6.82 -29.73 16.01
C MET A 1 -8.12 -30.11 15.32
N SER A 2 -8.96 -29.17 14.93
CA SER A 2 -10.17 -29.47 14.17
C SER A 2 -9.73 -29.97 12.80
N GLU A 3 -10.19 -31.15 12.42
CA GLU A 3 -10.01 -31.66 11.07
C GLU A 3 -10.56 -30.65 10.09
N ARG A 4 -9.76 -30.31 9.06
CA ARG A 4 -10.16 -29.38 8.00
C ARG A 4 -11.17 -30.09 7.11
N GLU A 5 -12.46 -30.00 7.48
CA GLU A 5 -13.56 -30.58 6.68
C GLU A 5 -13.88 -29.67 5.49
N TYR A 6 -13.19 -29.88 4.39
CA TYR A 6 -13.56 -29.32 3.08
C TYR A 6 -13.25 -30.34 1.97
N THR A 7 -14.04 -30.31 0.92
CA THR A 7 -13.85 -31.18 -0.24
C THR A 7 -12.76 -30.62 -1.18
N MET A 8 -12.14 -31.49 -1.95
CA MET A 8 -11.19 -31.10 -3.00
C MET A 8 -11.83 -30.08 -3.97
N LYS A 9 -13.11 -30.27 -4.30
CA LYS A 9 -13.87 -29.37 -5.17
C LYS A 9 -13.97 -27.95 -4.57
N GLU A 10 -14.31 -27.82 -3.30
CA GLU A 10 -14.38 -26.54 -2.60
C GLU A 10 -13.02 -25.84 -2.57
N ALA A 11 -11.97 -26.58 -2.20
CA ALA A 11 -10.60 -26.06 -2.19
C ALA A 11 -10.17 -25.54 -3.56
N MET A 12 -10.36 -26.32 -4.63
CA MET A 12 -9.99 -25.94 -5.99
C MET A 12 -10.80 -24.73 -6.47
N LEU A 13 -12.13 -24.73 -6.28
CA LEU A 13 -12.97 -23.60 -6.70
C LEU A 13 -12.59 -22.31 -5.97
N PHE A 14 -12.37 -22.37 -4.66
CA PHE A 14 -11.92 -21.21 -3.89
C PHE A 14 -10.57 -20.70 -4.39
N SER A 15 -9.56 -21.59 -4.48
CA SER A 15 -8.20 -21.21 -4.89
C SER A 15 -8.14 -20.60 -6.29
N GLN A 16 -8.86 -21.20 -7.26
CA GLN A 16 -8.90 -20.69 -8.64
C GLN A 16 -9.64 -19.34 -8.74
N ARG A 17 -10.75 -19.18 -8.02
CA ARG A 17 -11.50 -17.92 -8.01
C ARG A 17 -10.67 -16.79 -7.40
N ILE A 18 -10.11 -17.00 -6.21
CA ILE A 18 -9.34 -15.95 -5.55
C ILE A 18 -8.08 -15.61 -6.35
N GLY A 19 -7.38 -16.62 -6.89
CA GLY A 19 -6.20 -16.41 -7.71
C GLY A 19 -6.49 -15.59 -8.98
N GLN A 20 -7.55 -15.94 -9.71
CA GLN A 20 -7.93 -15.21 -10.93
C GLN A 20 -8.41 -13.78 -10.65
N LEU A 21 -9.24 -13.61 -9.62
CA LEU A 21 -9.75 -12.28 -9.23
C LEU A 21 -8.62 -11.39 -8.69
N SER A 22 -7.75 -11.92 -7.83
CA SER A 22 -6.59 -11.17 -7.30
C SER A 22 -5.65 -10.73 -8.42
N LYS A 23 -5.38 -11.62 -9.41
CA LYS A 23 -4.54 -11.27 -10.55
C LYS A 23 -5.16 -10.17 -11.42
N ALA A 24 -6.46 -10.24 -11.69
CA ALA A 24 -7.17 -9.24 -12.49
C ALA A 24 -7.20 -7.89 -11.77
N LEU A 25 -7.56 -7.88 -10.48
CA LEU A 25 -7.60 -6.68 -9.66
C LEU A 25 -6.20 -6.06 -9.52
N TRP A 26 -5.19 -6.89 -9.24
CA TRP A 26 -3.81 -6.41 -9.14
C TRP A 26 -3.34 -5.71 -10.43
N LYS A 27 -3.68 -6.25 -11.60
CA LYS A 27 -3.30 -5.62 -12.87
C LYS A 27 -3.94 -4.25 -13.08
N ALA A 28 -5.16 -4.04 -12.62
CA ALA A 28 -5.79 -2.73 -12.63
C ALA A 28 -5.12 -1.78 -11.63
N VAL A 29 -4.93 -2.23 -10.39
CA VAL A 29 -4.25 -1.47 -9.33
C VAL A 29 -2.82 -1.10 -9.75
N GLU A 30 -2.04 -2.06 -10.28
CA GLU A 30 -0.67 -1.86 -10.74
C GLU A 30 -0.59 -0.74 -11.79
N LYS A 31 -1.51 -0.76 -12.75
CA LYS A 31 -1.58 0.25 -13.81
C LYS A 31 -1.89 1.63 -13.26
N ASP A 32 -2.93 1.75 -12.41
CA ASP A 32 -3.32 3.01 -11.79
C ASP A 32 -2.19 3.56 -10.92
N TRP A 33 -1.55 2.69 -10.13
CA TRP A 33 -0.41 3.05 -9.30
C TRP A 33 0.78 3.57 -10.12
N GLN A 34 1.15 2.87 -11.20
CA GLN A 34 2.21 3.31 -12.09
C GLN A 34 1.92 4.67 -12.73
N LEU A 35 0.66 4.93 -13.13
CA LEU A 35 0.26 6.23 -13.65
C LEU A 35 0.41 7.35 -12.61
N TRP A 36 0.00 7.11 -11.38
CA TRP A 36 0.12 8.06 -10.28
C TRP A 36 1.56 8.44 -9.96
N ILE A 37 2.45 7.45 -9.86
CA ILE A 37 3.85 7.67 -9.45
C ILE A 37 4.79 8.09 -10.59
N LYS A 38 4.37 7.94 -11.85
CA LYS A 38 5.18 8.25 -13.03
C LYS A 38 5.77 9.66 -13.05
N PRO A 39 5.03 10.73 -12.69
CA PRO A 39 5.57 12.10 -12.69
C PRO A 39 6.75 12.30 -11.74
N TYR A 40 6.90 11.42 -10.74
CA TYR A 40 7.91 11.51 -9.69
C TYR A 40 9.13 10.63 -9.93
N ASP A 41 9.19 9.97 -11.10
CA ASP A 41 10.28 9.04 -11.47
C ASP A 41 10.49 7.96 -10.40
N LEU A 42 9.38 7.37 -9.94
CA LEU A 42 9.35 6.26 -8.98
C LEU A 42 8.81 4.99 -9.64
N ASN A 43 9.31 3.85 -9.22
CA ASN A 43 8.63 2.58 -9.44
C ASN A 43 7.78 2.18 -8.21
N ILE A 44 6.92 1.17 -8.36
CA ILE A 44 6.00 0.73 -7.31
C ILE A 44 6.73 0.36 -6.02
N ASN A 45 7.87 -0.33 -6.09
CA ASN A 45 8.62 -0.72 -4.91
C ASN A 45 9.23 0.50 -4.19
N GLU A 46 9.80 1.44 -4.94
CA GLU A 46 10.33 2.69 -4.39
C GLU A 46 9.25 3.51 -3.69
N HIS A 47 8.12 3.71 -4.36
CA HIS A 47 6.98 4.40 -3.75
C HIS A 47 6.47 3.67 -2.51
N HIS A 48 6.33 2.34 -2.55
CA HIS A 48 5.83 1.57 -1.42
C HIS A 48 6.78 1.65 -0.21
N ILE A 49 8.09 1.67 -0.44
CA ILE A 49 9.08 1.89 0.62
C ILE A 49 8.93 3.29 1.25
N LEU A 50 8.79 4.33 0.42
CA LEU A 50 8.54 5.69 0.92
C LEU A 50 7.24 5.76 1.71
N TRP A 51 6.17 5.13 1.22
CA TRP A 51 4.87 5.06 1.88
C TRP A 51 4.96 4.41 3.27
N ILE A 52 5.60 3.23 3.37
CA ILE A 52 5.78 2.52 4.63
C ILE A 52 6.62 3.37 5.61
N SER A 53 7.73 3.94 5.14
CA SER A 53 8.61 4.77 5.97
C SER A 53 7.91 6.04 6.46
N TYR A 54 7.04 6.63 5.65
CA TYR A 54 6.23 7.80 5.99
C TYR A 54 5.25 7.51 7.13
N HIS A 55 4.56 6.38 7.08
CA HIS A 55 3.55 6.02 8.08
C HIS A 55 4.15 5.48 9.38
N LEU A 56 5.29 4.78 9.31
CA LEU A 56 5.96 4.22 10.49
C LEU A 56 6.93 5.18 11.17
N LYS A 57 7.18 6.36 10.60
CA LYS A 57 8.17 7.33 11.09
C LYS A 57 9.52 6.65 11.41
N GLY A 58 10.01 5.90 10.43
CA GLY A 58 11.19 5.06 10.52
C GLY A 58 10.88 3.58 10.70
N ALA A 59 11.29 2.76 9.75
CA ALA A 59 11.08 1.31 9.71
C ALA A 59 12.40 0.57 9.57
N SER A 60 12.51 -0.62 10.14
CA SER A 60 13.62 -1.49 9.79
C SER A 60 13.48 -2.01 8.36
N ILE A 61 14.60 -2.35 7.71
CA ILE A 61 14.56 -2.98 6.37
C ILE A 61 13.73 -4.27 6.37
N SER A 62 13.72 -4.99 7.48
CA SER A 62 12.90 -6.20 7.65
C SER A 62 11.40 -5.86 7.69
N ASP A 63 11.02 -4.79 8.38
CA ASP A 63 9.63 -4.32 8.41
C ASP A 63 9.20 -3.85 7.02
N VAL A 64 10.04 -3.03 6.36
CA VAL A 64 9.78 -2.59 4.97
C VAL A 64 9.57 -3.77 4.03
N ALA A 65 10.39 -4.81 4.15
CA ALA A 65 10.25 -6.02 3.34
C ALA A 65 8.94 -6.77 3.65
N LYS A 66 8.61 -6.93 4.93
CA LYS A 66 7.39 -7.61 5.40
C LYS A 66 6.14 -6.89 4.91
N PHE A 67 6.03 -5.58 5.16
CA PHE A 67 4.86 -4.79 4.79
C PHE A 67 4.78 -4.45 3.31
N GLY A 68 5.94 -4.29 2.66
CA GLY A 68 6.03 -4.14 1.22
C GLY A 68 5.78 -5.43 0.43
N VAL A 69 5.59 -6.57 1.13
CA VAL A 69 5.44 -7.91 0.52
C VAL A 69 6.54 -8.15 -0.51
N MET A 70 7.79 -7.85 -0.12
CA MET A 70 8.96 -7.98 -0.98
C MET A 70 10.10 -8.68 -0.25
N HIS A 71 11.09 -9.16 -1.01
CA HIS A 71 12.28 -9.77 -0.42
C HIS A 71 13.15 -8.71 0.28
N VAL A 72 13.80 -9.06 1.41
CA VAL A 72 14.66 -8.15 2.19
C VAL A 72 15.75 -7.50 1.34
N SER A 73 16.37 -8.27 0.43
CA SER A 73 17.38 -7.71 -0.50
C SER A 73 16.79 -6.71 -1.49
N THR A 74 15.54 -6.89 -1.90
CA THR A 74 14.81 -5.94 -2.77
C THR A 74 14.55 -4.66 -2.00
N ALA A 75 14.02 -4.75 -0.78
CA ALA A 75 13.81 -3.60 0.09
C ALA A 75 15.11 -2.81 0.31
N PHE A 76 16.21 -3.50 0.64
CA PHE A 76 17.50 -2.85 0.85
C PHE A 76 18.03 -2.15 -0.41
N ASN A 77 17.98 -2.81 -1.57
CA ASN A 77 18.51 -2.24 -2.82
C ASN A 77 17.72 -1.02 -3.29
N PHE A 78 16.40 -1.05 -3.19
CA PHE A 78 15.58 0.13 -3.52
C PHE A 78 15.73 1.24 -2.49
N SER A 79 15.85 0.92 -1.20
CA SER A 79 16.14 1.93 -0.17
C SER A 79 17.46 2.64 -0.42
N LYS A 80 18.51 1.93 -0.88
CA LYS A 80 19.76 2.56 -1.30
C LYS A 80 19.60 3.56 -2.45
N LYS A 81 18.84 3.19 -3.48
CA LYS A 81 18.55 4.11 -4.58
C LYS A 81 17.80 5.35 -4.12
N LEU A 82 16.88 5.19 -3.18
CA LEU A 82 16.14 6.31 -2.59
C LEU A 82 17.06 7.19 -1.70
N GLU A 83 18.03 6.60 -1.00
CA GLU A 83 19.06 7.35 -0.28
C GLU A 83 19.94 8.15 -1.23
N GLU A 84 20.39 7.57 -2.35
CA GLU A 84 21.15 8.28 -3.39
C GLU A 84 20.39 9.48 -3.99
N ARG A 85 19.03 9.42 -3.96
CA ARG A 85 18.15 10.52 -4.36
C ARG A 85 17.83 11.48 -3.22
N GLU A 86 18.40 11.27 -2.06
CA GLU A 86 18.16 12.04 -0.83
C GLU A 86 16.71 12.02 -0.33
N LEU A 87 15.95 10.97 -0.65
CA LEU A 87 14.57 10.80 -0.22
C LEU A 87 14.45 9.99 1.08
N LEU A 88 15.44 9.12 1.35
CA LEU A 88 15.60 8.35 2.57
C LEU A 88 16.97 8.56 3.18
N ALA A 89 17.08 8.30 4.47
CA ALA A 89 18.34 8.18 5.19
C ALA A 89 18.37 6.85 5.95
N PHE A 90 19.51 6.16 5.92
CA PHE A 90 19.74 5.01 6.77
C PHE A 90 20.17 5.45 8.16
N SER A 91 19.62 4.77 9.17
CA SER A 91 19.98 5.01 10.57
C SER A 91 20.23 3.70 11.32
N LYS A 92 20.91 3.82 12.47
CA LYS A 92 21.09 2.75 13.44
C LYS A 92 20.52 3.21 14.76
N ARG A 93 19.78 2.35 15.44
CA ARG A 93 19.26 2.64 16.78
C ARG A 93 20.19 2.04 17.85
N ASP A 94 20.51 2.80 18.87
CA ASP A 94 21.36 2.33 19.97
C ASP A 94 20.76 1.13 20.70
N THR A 95 19.42 1.07 20.74
CA THR A 95 18.66 -0.02 21.33
C THR A 95 18.61 -1.28 20.47
N ASP A 96 18.93 -1.15 19.17
CA ASP A 96 18.90 -2.26 18.22
C ASP A 96 19.95 -2.08 17.11
N LYS A 97 21.18 -2.46 17.44
CA LYS A 97 22.33 -2.37 16.52
C LYS A 97 22.34 -3.42 15.40
N ARG A 98 21.48 -4.44 15.48
CA ARG A 98 21.41 -5.53 14.49
C ARG A 98 20.64 -5.13 13.26
N ASN A 99 19.61 -4.31 13.42
CA ASN A 99 18.77 -3.84 12.33
C ASN A 99 19.30 -2.54 11.71
N THR A 100 19.03 -2.37 10.45
CA THR A 100 19.23 -1.12 9.72
C THR A 100 17.85 -0.50 9.52
N TYR A 101 17.71 0.75 9.88
CA TYR A 101 16.47 1.52 9.79
C TYR A 101 16.55 2.49 8.60
N VAL A 102 15.41 2.82 8.04
CA VAL A 102 15.24 3.85 7.02
C VAL A 102 14.19 4.84 7.49
N GLU A 103 14.48 6.10 7.29
CA GLU A 103 13.62 7.23 7.66
C GLU A 103 13.54 8.17 6.46
N LEU A 104 12.39 8.83 6.27
CA LEU A 104 12.28 9.87 5.24
C LEU A 104 13.17 11.06 5.64
N THR A 105 13.80 11.64 4.64
CA THR A 105 14.37 12.99 4.75
C THR A 105 13.24 14.02 4.61
N GLN A 106 13.51 15.29 4.90
CA GLN A 106 12.55 16.37 4.63
C GLN A 106 12.10 16.37 3.17
N LYS A 107 13.03 16.17 2.23
CA LYS A 107 12.73 16.06 0.80
C LYS A 107 11.81 14.88 0.48
N GLY A 108 12.00 13.75 1.17
CA GLY A 108 11.12 12.58 1.04
C GLY A 108 9.72 12.84 1.61
N GLU A 109 9.61 13.52 2.74
CA GLU A 109 8.32 13.91 3.34
C GLU A 109 7.56 14.89 2.44
N ASP A 110 8.24 15.91 1.93
CA ASP A 110 7.65 16.91 1.02
C ASP A 110 7.14 16.24 -0.27
N LEU A 111 7.92 15.30 -0.83
CA LEU A 111 7.51 14.51 -2.00
C LEU A 111 6.26 13.69 -1.72
N MET A 112 6.21 12.97 -0.59
CA MET A 112 5.04 12.16 -0.23
C MET A 112 3.80 13.02 -0.01
N GLN A 113 3.95 14.19 0.59
CA GLN A 113 2.85 15.12 0.76
C GLN A 113 2.32 15.64 -0.57
N GLU A 114 3.21 16.07 -1.48
CA GLU A 114 2.84 16.50 -2.82
C GLU A 114 2.09 15.41 -3.59
N MET A 115 2.58 14.15 -3.50
CA MET A 115 1.94 13.02 -4.16
C MET A 115 0.52 12.76 -3.65
N ILE A 116 0.28 12.88 -2.34
CA ILE A 116 -1.04 12.72 -1.73
C ILE A 116 -1.97 13.86 -2.19
N GLU A 117 -1.50 15.11 -2.18
CA GLU A 117 -2.29 16.27 -2.59
C GLU A 117 -2.73 16.23 -4.05
N LYS A 118 -1.88 15.67 -4.93
CA LYS A 118 -2.14 15.54 -6.38
C LYS A 118 -2.72 14.17 -6.80
N TYR A 119 -3.15 13.35 -5.84
CA TYR A 119 -3.66 12.01 -6.14
C TYR A 119 -4.86 12.03 -7.10
N HIS A 120 -5.73 13.03 -6.98
CA HIS A 120 -6.94 13.18 -7.80
C HIS A 120 -6.67 13.57 -9.26
N ASP A 121 -5.48 14.07 -9.58
CA ASP A 121 -5.12 14.48 -10.95
C ASP A 121 -4.91 13.28 -11.90
N THR A 122 -4.88 12.06 -11.34
CA THR A 122 -4.64 10.84 -12.10
C THR A 122 -5.93 10.02 -12.27
N PRO A 123 -6.23 9.48 -13.45
CA PRO A 123 -7.35 8.56 -13.65
C PRO A 123 -7.15 7.26 -12.86
N HIS A 124 -8.20 6.79 -12.19
CA HIS A 124 -8.17 5.57 -11.39
C HIS A 124 -9.25 4.58 -11.85
N SER A 125 -8.87 3.58 -12.64
CA SER A 125 -9.81 2.58 -13.17
C SER A 125 -10.47 1.75 -12.08
N VAL A 126 -9.79 1.54 -10.95
CA VAL A 126 -10.35 0.83 -9.78
C VAL A 126 -11.44 1.66 -9.10
N ILE A 127 -11.25 2.97 -8.97
CA ILE A 127 -12.27 3.88 -8.45
C ILE A 127 -13.47 3.90 -9.40
N ASP A 128 -13.26 4.14 -10.69
CA ASP A 128 -14.31 4.16 -11.71
C ASP A 128 -15.14 2.87 -11.72
N GLY A 129 -14.47 1.72 -11.68
CA GLY A 129 -15.10 0.41 -11.60
C GLY A 129 -15.89 0.16 -10.32
N SER A 130 -15.58 0.87 -9.24
CA SER A 130 -16.25 0.76 -7.93
C SER A 130 -17.42 1.73 -7.76
N LEU A 131 -17.54 2.76 -8.59
CA LEU A 131 -18.60 3.78 -8.48
C LEU A 131 -20.03 3.21 -8.51
N PRO A 132 -20.39 2.21 -9.34
CA PRO A 132 -21.73 1.63 -9.31
C PRO A 132 -22.09 1.04 -7.94
N LEU A 133 -21.13 0.38 -7.29
CA LEU A 133 -21.32 -0.19 -5.95
C LEU A 133 -21.41 0.91 -4.90
N ARG A 134 -20.54 1.93 -4.98
CA ARG A 134 -20.60 3.09 -4.10
C ARG A 134 -21.97 3.80 -4.18
N ASN A 135 -22.55 3.92 -5.38
CA ASN A 135 -23.87 4.54 -5.57
C ASN A 135 -25.01 3.71 -4.93
N ILE A 136 -24.87 2.37 -4.89
CA ILE A 136 -25.84 1.49 -4.26
C ILE A 136 -25.71 1.52 -2.74
N TYR A 137 -24.48 1.45 -2.23
CA TYR A 137 -24.21 1.25 -0.79
C TYR A 137 -23.92 2.54 -0.03
N GLY A 138 -23.74 3.68 -0.71
CA GLY A 138 -23.38 4.97 -0.11
C GLY A 138 -21.89 5.08 0.30
N LYS A 139 -21.12 4.02 0.11
CA LYS A 139 -19.68 3.95 0.40
C LYS A 139 -18.96 3.00 -0.56
N PHE A 140 -17.64 3.12 -0.68
CA PHE A 140 -16.83 2.15 -1.41
C PHE A 140 -16.93 0.76 -0.79
N PRO A 141 -16.76 -0.32 -1.59
CA PRO A 141 -16.79 -1.69 -1.08
C PRO A 141 -15.75 -1.92 0.02
N GLU A 142 -16.13 -2.64 1.06
CA GLU A 142 -15.22 -3.14 2.08
C GLU A 142 -14.75 -4.55 1.73
N PHE A 143 -13.55 -4.92 2.18
CA PHE A 143 -12.89 -6.19 1.84
C PHE A 143 -12.67 -7.06 3.09
N MET A 144 -13.63 -7.11 3.99
CA MET A 144 -13.53 -7.77 5.30
C MET A 144 -13.05 -9.22 5.23
N ASP A 145 -13.60 -10.01 4.31
CA ASP A 145 -13.19 -11.42 4.16
C ASP A 145 -11.74 -11.54 3.65
N ILE A 146 -11.34 -10.67 2.72
CA ILE A 146 -9.96 -10.63 2.21
C ILE A 146 -9.01 -10.18 3.31
N MET A 147 -9.38 -9.17 4.10
CA MET A 147 -8.58 -8.69 5.23
C MET A 147 -8.38 -9.81 6.27
N ALA A 148 -9.42 -10.61 6.57
CA ALA A 148 -9.30 -11.76 7.47
C ALA A 148 -8.34 -12.82 6.91
N VAL A 149 -8.40 -13.11 5.62
CA VAL A 149 -7.46 -14.05 4.96
C VAL A 149 -6.03 -13.51 5.02
N ILE A 150 -5.82 -12.24 4.71
CA ILE A 150 -4.50 -11.58 4.76
C ILE A 150 -3.94 -11.60 6.19
N ARG A 151 -4.75 -11.27 7.19
CA ARG A 151 -4.35 -11.35 8.61
C ARG A 151 -3.89 -12.75 8.99
N ASN A 152 -4.59 -13.80 8.55
CA ASN A 152 -4.22 -15.19 8.82
C ASN A 152 -2.92 -15.62 8.12
N ILE A 153 -2.56 -15.00 7.00
CA ILE A 153 -1.35 -15.31 6.24
C ILE A 153 -0.14 -14.51 6.76
N TYR A 154 -0.31 -13.20 6.99
CA TYR A 154 0.79 -12.27 7.27
C TYR A 154 0.89 -11.83 8.74
N GLY A 155 -0.16 -12.09 9.55
CA GLY A 155 -0.20 -11.78 10.98
C GLY A 155 -0.76 -10.40 11.32
N ASP A 156 -0.96 -10.16 12.60
CA ASP A 156 -1.54 -8.93 13.13
C ASP A 156 -0.64 -7.71 12.87
N ASP A 157 0.67 -7.84 13.01
CA ASP A 157 1.61 -6.74 12.75
C ASP A 157 1.44 -6.14 11.34
N PHE A 158 1.17 -7.00 10.32
CA PHE A 158 0.89 -6.52 8.97
C PHE A 158 -0.37 -5.66 8.94
N MET A 159 -1.43 -6.11 9.61
CA MET A 159 -2.70 -5.38 9.67
C MET A 159 -2.62 -4.09 10.47
N GLU A 160 -1.82 -4.04 11.53
CA GLU A 160 -1.61 -2.82 12.33
C GLU A 160 -1.04 -1.69 11.48
N ILE A 161 -0.06 -1.99 10.61
CA ILE A 161 0.52 -0.98 9.72
C ILE A 161 -0.43 -0.60 8.58
N PHE A 162 -1.12 -1.61 8.04
CA PHE A 162 -2.17 -1.36 7.06
C PHE A 162 -3.18 -0.34 7.62
N GLU A 163 -3.75 -0.59 8.79
CA GLU A 163 -4.74 0.28 9.43
C GLU A 163 -4.16 1.65 9.84
N ALA A 164 -2.92 1.69 10.35
CA ALA A 164 -2.24 2.94 10.69
C ALA A 164 -2.07 3.86 9.47
N SER A 165 -1.77 3.29 8.31
CA SER A 165 -1.65 4.02 7.04
C SER A 165 -2.98 4.69 6.65
N PHE A 166 -4.10 3.96 6.77
CA PHE A 166 -5.42 4.51 6.45
C PHE A 166 -5.88 5.57 7.45
N LYS A 167 -5.65 5.37 8.73
CA LYS A 167 -5.99 6.34 9.78
C LYS A 167 -5.27 7.68 9.57
N ASN A 168 -4.03 7.65 9.11
CA ASN A 168 -3.28 8.86 8.80
C ASN A 168 -3.86 9.60 7.57
N ILE A 169 -4.33 8.86 6.57
CA ILE A 169 -5.04 9.45 5.41
C ILE A 169 -6.36 10.09 5.89
N GLU A 170 -7.18 9.36 6.64
CA GLU A 170 -8.45 9.87 7.17
C GLU A 170 -8.26 11.17 7.95
N ASN A 171 -7.26 11.23 8.83
CA ASN A 171 -6.97 12.42 9.62
C ASN A 171 -6.61 13.63 8.73
N LYS A 172 -5.78 13.43 7.69
CA LYS A 172 -5.40 14.52 6.77
C LYS A 172 -6.60 15.06 5.97
N PHE A 173 -7.47 14.19 5.47
CA PHE A 173 -8.61 14.61 4.66
C PHE A 173 -9.79 15.11 5.49
N ASN A 174 -9.95 14.70 6.75
CA ASN A 174 -10.97 15.26 7.64
C ASN A 174 -10.72 16.72 8.01
N GLU A 175 -9.48 17.18 8.00
CA GLU A 175 -9.13 18.57 8.22
C GLU A 175 -9.44 19.48 7.01
N GLU A 176 -9.51 18.93 5.80
CA GLU A 176 -9.63 19.73 4.57
C GLU A 176 -11.02 19.70 3.89
N ASN A 177 -11.93 18.81 4.26
CA ASN A 177 -13.32 18.68 3.72
C ASN A 177 -13.40 18.76 2.17
N ARG A 178 -12.42 18.25 1.43
CA ARG A 178 -12.38 18.34 -0.04
C ARG A 178 -13.27 17.28 -0.68
N VAL A 179 -14.34 17.73 -1.33
CA VAL A 179 -15.12 16.90 -2.26
C VAL A 179 -14.37 16.85 -3.60
N ILE A 180 -14.01 15.66 -4.05
CA ILE A 180 -13.42 15.46 -5.39
C ILE A 180 -14.55 15.50 -6.42
N GLU A 181 -14.54 16.50 -7.31
CA GLU A 181 -15.43 16.52 -8.47
C GLU A 181 -14.93 15.49 -9.51
N PRO A 182 -15.86 14.76 -10.19
CA PRO A 182 -15.45 13.79 -11.21
C PRO A 182 -14.75 14.51 -12.37
N VAL A 183 -13.61 13.99 -12.80
CA VAL A 183 -12.95 14.46 -14.03
C VAL A 183 -13.88 14.16 -15.21
N GLU A 184 -14.41 15.19 -15.88
CA GLU A 184 -15.17 15.00 -17.11
C GLU A 184 -14.31 14.30 -18.15
N LYS A 185 -14.79 13.15 -18.63
CA LYS A 185 -14.13 12.43 -19.74
C LYS A 185 -14.25 13.26 -21.02
N GLN A 186 -13.13 13.76 -21.50
CA GLN A 186 -12.99 14.26 -22.87
C GLN A 186 -12.87 13.10 -23.84
#